data_d018108a0a3ed359116fcad438e65e0f
#
_entry.id   d018108a0a3ed359116fcad438e65e0f
#
_cell.length_a   1.000
_cell.length_b   1.000
_cell.length_c   1.000
_cell.angle_alpha   90.00
_cell.angle_beta   90.00
_cell.angle_gamma   90.00
#
_symmetry.space_group_name_H-M   'P 1'
#
loop_
_entity.id
_entity.type
_entity.pdbx_description
1 polymer ?
#
loop_
_entity_poly.entity_id
_entity_poly.type
_entity_poly.pdbx_seq_one_letter_code
_entity_poly.pdbx_strand_id
1 'polypeptide(L)'
;MKYGLLGKSLKHSYSKEIHELLGYYKYEYFEEDDLDKFFKKKDINGINVTIPYKEDVIKYLDEMSEDAKKIGCVNTIKFSDTIKGYNTDIDGMEYMISRIVDLKGKEVVILGDGATSKTAVECAKRLQARTIKVISRKGEHKFEDVDYYKNCDVLINATPVGMYPNNLKSVIKLGKIRPEAVFDVIYNPNKTSLLMDCDRLKIPNDNGLRMLVYQAVKACEIFTSKKIDDDVVENIVQKIRTKNMNIALVGMPGSGKSTVAKIIAKNTDKKLVDIDKIITQRYGSINDIFAVQGEKYFRKIESKVLEEFSKEKNLVIATGGGAVTVKKNFYYLHQNSVVYWIDRPNSKLSRKNRPIYKTNTMREIRQNRNYLYRRFSDKYFNNYNAKTTAKLIVEDFNETIYY
;
A
#
# COMPACT_ATOMS: atom_id res chain seq x y z
N MET A 1 -15.71 4.94 29.41
CA MET A 1 -14.60 5.60 28.70
C MET A 1 -14.58 5.11 27.25
N LYS A 2 -14.83 6.01 26.30
CA LYS A 2 -14.89 5.68 24.88
C LYS A 2 -13.76 6.37 24.12
N TYR A 3 -13.13 5.60 23.23
CA TYR A 3 -12.12 6.08 22.30
C TYR A 3 -12.50 5.67 20.88
N GLY A 4 -12.16 6.46 19.89
CA GLY A 4 -12.51 6.08 18.54
C GLY A 4 -12.09 7.05 17.45
N LEU A 5 -12.54 6.77 16.23
CA LEU A 5 -12.32 7.60 15.04
C LEU A 5 -13.62 8.29 14.64
N LEU A 6 -13.59 9.60 14.53
CA LEU A 6 -14.67 10.44 14.00
C LEU A 6 -14.41 10.73 12.52
N GLY A 7 -15.37 10.44 11.68
CA GLY A 7 -15.32 10.72 10.24
C GLY A 7 -16.63 10.40 9.54
N LYS A 8 -16.70 10.69 8.24
CA LYS A 8 -17.93 10.49 7.44
C LYS A 8 -18.06 9.07 6.87
N SER A 9 -16.94 8.40 6.53
CA SER A 9 -16.92 7.05 5.98
C SER A 9 -15.63 6.34 6.41
N LEU A 10 -15.76 5.34 7.28
CA LEU A 10 -14.64 4.73 8.01
C LEU A 10 -14.35 3.28 7.62
N LYS A 11 -15.13 2.69 6.69
CA LYS A 11 -15.07 1.25 6.33
C LYS A 11 -13.70 0.73 5.88
N HIS A 12 -12.81 1.59 5.41
CA HIS A 12 -11.50 1.21 4.88
C HIS A 12 -10.33 1.68 5.76
N SER A 13 -10.63 2.25 6.94
CA SER A 13 -9.61 2.75 7.87
C SER A 13 -8.94 1.60 8.63
N TYR A 14 -7.61 1.67 8.78
CA TYR A 14 -6.84 0.75 9.64
C TYR A 14 -6.74 1.25 11.09
N SER A 15 -7.26 2.45 11.40
CA SER A 15 -7.11 3.06 12.74
C SER A 15 -7.61 2.14 13.85
N LYS A 16 -8.78 1.53 13.68
CA LYS A 16 -9.32 0.60 14.68
C LYS A 16 -8.39 -0.59 14.91
N GLU A 17 -7.90 -1.23 13.84
CA GLU A 17 -6.98 -2.36 13.93
C GLU A 17 -5.67 -1.96 14.63
N ILE A 18 -5.12 -0.77 14.33
CA ILE A 18 -3.90 -0.26 14.96
C ILE A 18 -4.12 -0.05 16.46
N HIS A 19 -5.19 0.63 16.85
CA HIS A 19 -5.48 0.90 18.27
C HIS A 19 -5.82 -0.37 19.04
N GLU A 20 -6.48 -1.36 18.43
CA GLU A 20 -6.71 -2.67 19.03
C GLU A 20 -5.41 -3.47 19.22
N LEU A 21 -4.45 -3.37 18.27
CA LEU A 21 -3.12 -3.96 18.40
C LEU A 21 -2.27 -3.30 19.50
N LEU A 22 -2.47 -2.00 19.77
CA LEU A 22 -1.86 -1.30 20.90
C LEU A 22 -2.40 -1.82 22.24
N GLY A 23 -3.65 -2.24 22.32
CA GLY A 23 -4.22 -2.98 23.44
C GLY A 23 -4.55 -2.18 24.70
N TYR A 24 -4.54 -0.85 24.66
CA TYR A 24 -4.78 -0.01 25.85
C TYR A 24 -6.26 0.25 26.12
N TYR A 25 -7.12 0.21 25.10
CA TYR A 25 -8.56 0.49 25.19
C TYR A 25 -9.32 -0.10 24.01
N LYS A 26 -10.65 -0.19 24.13
CA LYS A 26 -11.52 -0.47 22.98
C LYS A 26 -11.64 0.76 22.09
N TYR A 27 -11.60 0.55 20.78
CA TYR A 27 -11.66 1.63 19.81
C TYR A 27 -12.85 1.49 18.87
N GLU A 28 -13.65 2.53 18.75
CA GLU A 28 -14.91 2.54 18.02
C GLU A 28 -14.87 3.44 16.79
N TYR A 29 -15.80 3.26 15.87
CA TYR A 29 -16.02 4.19 14.77
C TYR A 29 -17.24 5.07 15.07
N PHE A 30 -17.06 6.39 14.92
CA PHE A 30 -18.09 7.39 15.03
C PHE A 30 -18.35 7.99 13.65
N GLU A 31 -19.25 7.34 12.88
CA GLU A 31 -19.74 7.90 11.62
C GLU A 31 -20.88 8.85 11.96
N GLU A 32 -20.61 10.15 11.93
CA GLU A 32 -21.55 11.20 12.34
C GLU A 32 -21.47 12.39 11.36
N ASP A 33 -22.59 12.88 10.90
CA ASP A 33 -22.68 14.06 10.03
C ASP A 33 -22.95 15.35 10.84
N ASP A 34 -23.49 15.27 12.06
CA ASP A 34 -23.80 16.37 12.95
C ASP A 34 -22.76 16.47 14.08
N LEU A 35 -21.77 17.32 13.89
CA LEU A 35 -20.72 17.56 14.87
C LEU A 35 -21.26 18.23 16.15
N ASP A 36 -22.28 19.12 16.06
CA ASP A 36 -22.87 19.81 17.24
C ASP A 36 -23.51 18.79 18.18
N LYS A 37 -24.17 17.76 17.61
CA LYS A 37 -24.74 16.64 18.36
C LYS A 37 -23.64 15.74 18.92
N PHE A 38 -22.57 15.51 18.17
CA PHE A 38 -21.46 14.65 18.59
C PHE A 38 -20.75 15.24 19.83
N PHE A 39 -20.39 16.52 19.81
CA PHE A 39 -19.64 17.16 20.90
C PHE A 39 -20.47 17.41 22.19
N LYS A 40 -21.80 17.20 22.15
CA LYS A 40 -22.65 17.19 23.35
C LYS A 40 -22.59 15.89 24.15
N LYS A 41 -21.98 14.81 23.59
CA LYS A 41 -21.81 13.53 24.27
C LYS A 41 -20.75 13.66 25.38
N LYS A 42 -21.07 13.21 26.60
CA LYS A 42 -20.18 13.35 27.78
C LYS A 42 -19.37 12.10 28.13
N ASP A 43 -19.51 11.03 27.35
CA ASP A 43 -18.90 9.72 27.65
C ASP A 43 -17.66 9.40 26.79
N ILE A 44 -17.13 10.40 26.10
CA ILE A 44 -15.96 10.30 25.21
C ILE A 44 -14.72 10.82 25.93
N ASN A 45 -13.63 10.07 25.89
CA ASN A 45 -12.34 10.43 26.50
C ASN A 45 -11.28 10.85 25.49
N GLY A 46 -11.34 10.29 24.28
CA GLY A 46 -10.42 10.66 23.21
C GLY A 46 -10.89 10.17 21.87
N ILE A 47 -10.66 10.97 20.84
CA ILE A 47 -10.98 10.64 19.47
C ILE A 47 -9.84 11.02 18.52
N ASN A 48 -9.65 10.19 17.50
CA ASN A 48 -9.00 10.67 16.29
C ASN A 48 -10.04 11.25 15.34
N VAL A 49 -9.64 12.19 14.53
CA VAL A 49 -10.49 12.87 13.54
C VAL A 49 -9.90 12.70 12.15
N THR A 50 -10.74 12.28 11.21
CA THR A 50 -10.33 12.15 9.80
C THR A 50 -11.22 13.01 8.89
N ILE A 51 -10.98 12.90 7.60
CA ILE A 51 -11.72 13.61 6.54
C ILE A 51 -13.24 13.41 6.71
N PRO A 52 -14.04 14.49 6.57
CA PRO A 52 -13.66 15.85 6.21
C PRO A 52 -13.38 16.79 7.41
N TYR A 53 -13.46 16.33 8.64
CA TYR A 53 -13.70 17.10 9.85
C TYR A 53 -12.47 17.71 10.55
N LYS A 54 -11.25 17.48 10.04
CA LYS A 54 -10.01 17.93 10.70
C LYS A 54 -9.89 19.44 10.97
N GLU A 55 -10.54 20.26 10.14
CA GLU A 55 -10.61 21.72 10.32
C GLU A 55 -11.91 22.11 11.06
N ASP A 56 -13.03 21.44 10.78
CA ASP A 56 -14.35 21.78 11.34
C ASP A 56 -14.44 21.56 12.84
N VAL A 57 -13.65 20.63 13.41
CA VAL A 57 -13.67 20.34 14.85
C VAL A 57 -13.00 21.42 15.69
N ILE A 58 -12.23 22.34 15.10
CA ILE A 58 -11.47 23.37 15.81
C ILE A 58 -12.39 24.27 16.65
N LYS A 59 -13.58 24.58 16.15
CA LYS A 59 -14.55 25.42 16.85
C LYS A 59 -15.12 24.82 18.15
N TYR A 60 -14.91 23.52 18.40
CA TYR A 60 -15.37 22.82 19.61
C TYR A 60 -14.27 22.64 20.66
N LEU A 61 -13.05 23.15 20.41
CA LEU A 61 -11.90 22.95 21.28
C LEU A 61 -11.69 24.14 22.20
N ASP A 62 -11.31 23.86 23.44
CA ASP A 62 -10.86 24.89 24.37
C ASP A 62 -9.40 25.27 24.10
N GLU A 63 -8.58 24.28 23.71
CA GLU A 63 -7.15 24.47 23.49
C GLU A 63 -6.67 23.68 22.28
N MET A 64 -5.56 24.13 21.69
CA MET A 64 -4.81 23.41 20.65
C MET A 64 -3.32 23.34 20.99
N SER A 65 -2.68 22.24 20.62
CA SER A 65 -1.21 22.14 20.62
C SER A 65 -0.60 23.12 19.62
N GLU A 66 0.67 23.50 19.83
CA GLU A 66 1.37 24.43 18.93
C GLU A 66 1.42 23.94 17.48
N ASP A 67 1.65 22.64 17.28
CA ASP A 67 1.64 22.05 15.94
C ASP A 67 0.27 22.10 15.28
N ALA A 68 -0.79 21.78 16.03
CA ALA A 68 -2.15 21.88 15.52
C ALA A 68 -2.53 23.31 15.13
N LYS A 69 -2.08 24.33 15.90
CA LYS A 69 -2.25 25.74 15.56
C LYS A 69 -1.52 26.12 14.28
N LYS A 70 -0.24 25.75 14.14
CA LYS A 70 0.59 26.06 12.97
C LYS A 70 0.04 25.42 11.70
N ILE A 71 -0.40 24.16 11.78
CA ILE A 71 -0.94 23.40 10.65
C ILE A 71 -2.37 23.85 10.31
N GLY A 72 -3.14 24.33 11.31
CA GLY A 72 -4.53 24.72 11.15
C GLY A 72 -5.50 23.53 11.01
N CYS A 73 -5.10 22.32 11.51
CA CYS A 73 -6.00 21.16 11.54
C CYS A 73 -5.68 20.23 12.70
N VAL A 74 -6.69 19.48 13.14
CA VAL A 74 -6.67 18.58 14.29
C VAL A 74 -7.05 17.18 13.86
N ASN A 75 -6.24 16.18 14.22
CA ASN A 75 -6.54 14.77 13.98
C ASN A 75 -6.69 13.95 15.27
N THR A 76 -6.47 14.57 16.44
CA THR A 76 -6.55 13.91 17.76
C THR A 76 -7.12 14.88 18.78
N ILE A 77 -8.14 14.46 19.52
CA ILE A 77 -8.79 15.27 20.56
C ILE A 77 -8.85 14.48 21.86
N LYS A 78 -8.33 15.05 22.94
CA LYS A 78 -8.45 14.50 24.30
C LYS A 78 -9.52 15.29 25.05
N PHE A 79 -10.45 14.57 25.65
CA PHE A 79 -11.49 15.11 26.53
C PHE A 79 -11.05 14.89 27.99
N SER A 80 -10.92 15.99 28.72
CA SER A 80 -10.63 16.03 30.16
C SER A 80 -11.46 17.20 30.76
N ASP A 81 -10.92 17.94 31.70
CA ASP A 81 -11.53 19.18 32.18
C ASP A 81 -11.61 20.22 31.03
N THR A 82 -10.71 20.15 30.07
CA THR A 82 -10.71 20.93 28.84
C THR A 82 -10.70 19.98 27.62
N ILE A 83 -11.27 20.45 26.51
CA ILE A 83 -11.24 19.74 25.20
C ILE A 83 -10.01 20.22 24.42
N LYS A 84 -9.00 19.40 24.34
CA LYS A 84 -7.72 19.80 23.72
C LYS A 84 -7.44 19.04 22.43
N GLY A 85 -7.14 19.80 21.36
CA GLY A 85 -6.83 19.32 20.03
C GLY A 85 -5.32 19.21 19.75
N TYR A 86 -4.94 18.17 19.02
CA TYR A 86 -3.57 17.87 18.63
C TYR A 86 -3.51 17.49 17.14
N ASN A 87 -2.32 17.59 16.57
CA ASN A 87 -2.05 17.03 15.26
C ASN A 87 -0.91 16.00 15.35
N THR A 88 -1.24 14.73 15.42
CA THR A 88 -0.25 13.65 15.49
C THR A 88 0.20 13.14 14.10
N ASP A 89 -0.40 13.65 13.01
CA ASP A 89 0.05 13.33 11.65
C ASP A 89 1.47 13.86 11.40
N ILE A 90 1.85 14.98 12.03
CA ILE A 90 3.19 15.55 11.90
C ILE A 90 4.24 14.62 12.51
N ASP A 91 3.96 14.04 13.67
CA ASP A 91 4.86 13.08 14.33
C ASP A 91 5.00 11.80 13.49
N GLY A 92 3.88 11.32 12.94
CA GLY A 92 3.88 10.17 12.04
C GLY A 92 4.69 10.40 10.76
N MET A 93 4.59 11.58 10.18
CA MET A 93 5.35 11.96 8.98
C MET A 93 6.83 12.11 9.29
N GLU A 94 7.19 12.76 10.39
CA GLU A 94 8.57 12.88 10.87
C GLU A 94 9.20 11.49 11.07
N TYR A 95 8.50 10.59 11.76
CA TYR A 95 8.95 9.21 11.96
C TYR A 95 9.22 8.48 10.63
N MET A 96 8.28 8.55 9.68
CA MET A 96 8.42 7.93 8.36
C MET A 96 9.64 8.45 7.60
N ILE A 97 9.84 9.77 7.57
CA ILE A 97 10.92 10.42 6.81
C ILE A 97 12.28 10.15 7.44
N SER A 98 12.41 10.36 8.74
CA SER A 98 13.69 10.28 9.47
C SER A 98 14.32 8.88 9.47
N ARG A 99 13.56 7.84 9.14
CA ARG A 99 14.09 6.47 8.98
C ARG A 99 14.85 6.26 7.68
N ILE A 100 14.69 7.13 6.70
CA ILE A 100 15.28 6.98 5.36
C ILE A 100 16.25 8.11 5.05
N VAL A 101 15.92 9.35 5.41
CA VAL A 101 16.72 10.53 5.04
C VAL A 101 16.64 11.62 6.11
N ASP A 102 17.74 12.32 6.33
CA ASP A 102 17.76 13.58 7.09
C ASP A 102 17.42 14.73 6.14
N LEU A 103 16.40 15.53 6.47
CA LEU A 103 15.98 16.68 5.66
C LEU A 103 16.82 17.94 5.88
N LYS A 104 17.70 17.96 6.87
CA LYS A 104 18.51 19.16 7.17
C LYS A 104 19.29 19.62 5.95
N GLY A 105 19.05 20.86 5.54
CA GLY A 105 19.70 21.48 4.37
C GLY A 105 19.22 20.99 3.00
N LYS A 106 18.22 20.11 2.92
CA LYS A 106 17.67 19.53 1.68
C LYS A 106 16.64 20.44 1.03
N GLU A 107 16.48 20.28 -0.28
CA GLU A 107 15.32 20.79 -1.03
C GLU A 107 14.21 19.75 -1.05
N VAL A 108 13.07 20.07 -0.45
CA VAL A 108 11.90 19.19 -0.36
C VAL A 108 10.80 19.70 -1.28
N VAL A 109 10.28 18.81 -2.12
CA VAL A 109 9.12 19.05 -2.97
C VAL A 109 7.92 18.27 -2.44
N ILE A 110 6.81 18.98 -2.23
CA ILE A 110 5.56 18.43 -1.74
C ILE A 110 4.51 18.54 -2.84
N LEU A 111 3.93 17.41 -3.22
CA LEU A 111 2.86 17.33 -4.23
C LEU A 111 1.50 17.38 -3.54
N GLY A 112 0.70 18.40 -3.86
CA GLY A 112 -0.64 18.63 -3.30
C GLY A 112 -0.71 19.88 -2.44
N ASP A 113 -1.93 20.35 -2.15
CA ASP A 113 -2.25 21.59 -1.39
C ASP A 113 -3.32 21.38 -0.30
N GLY A 114 -3.62 20.12 0.04
CA GLY A 114 -4.60 19.76 1.09
C GLY A 114 -4.03 19.74 2.50
N ALA A 115 -4.83 19.31 3.49
CA ALA A 115 -4.44 19.23 4.89
C ALA A 115 -3.14 18.45 5.13
N THR A 116 -2.95 17.30 4.48
CA THR A 116 -1.72 16.51 4.60
C THR A 116 -0.51 17.24 4.01
N SER A 117 -0.70 18.06 2.97
CA SER A 117 0.38 18.90 2.43
C SER A 117 0.80 19.98 3.43
N LYS A 118 -0.15 20.62 4.13
CA LYS A 118 0.14 21.57 5.23
C LYS A 118 0.98 20.88 6.32
N THR A 119 0.61 19.65 6.70
CA THR A 119 1.39 18.83 7.64
C THR A 119 2.81 18.55 7.12
N ALA A 120 2.96 18.21 5.83
CA ALA A 120 4.25 17.95 5.21
C ALA A 120 5.16 19.18 5.18
N VAL A 121 4.59 20.37 4.92
CA VAL A 121 5.33 21.64 4.98
C VAL A 121 5.86 21.89 6.37
N GLU A 122 5.01 21.74 7.40
CA GLU A 122 5.44 22.01 8.79
C GLU A 122 6.43 20.95 9.29
N CYS A 123 6.26 19.68 8.90
CA CYS A 123 7.23 18.62 9.16
C CYS A 123 8.60 18.93 8.51
N ALA A 124 8.62 19.35 7.25
CA ALA A 124 9.87 19.71 6.56
C ALA A 124 10.57 20.91 7.21
N LYS A 125 9.82 21.90 7.71
CA LYS A 125 10.39 23.02 8.50
C LYS A 125 10.98 22.53 9.82
N ARG A 126 10.25 21.67 10.55
CA ARG A 126 10.71 21.07 11.81
C ARG A 126 12.01 20.31 11.61
N LEU A 127 12.14 19.57 10.51
CA LEU A 127 13.34 18.82 10.10
C LEU A 127 14.42 19.68 9.40
N GLN A 128 14.29 21.02 9.46
CA GLN A 128 15.28 21.99 8.98
C GLN A 128 15.60 21.88 7.48
N ALA A 129 14.60 21.56 6.66
CA ALA A 129 14.74 21.62 5.20
C ALA A 129 15.14 23.04 4.75
N ARG A 130 16.10 23.13 3.80
CA ARG A 130 16.58 24.42 3.29
C ARG A 130 15.56 25.14 2.43
N THR A 131 14.86 24.37 1.59
CA THR A 131 13.87 24.87 0.66
C THR A 131 12.69 23.93 0.62
N ILE A 132 11.48 24.48 0.67
CA ILE A 132 10.24 23.72 0.59
C ILE A 132 9.42 24.27 -0.56
N LYS A 133 9.12 23.44 -1.56
CA LYS A 133 8.31 23.79 -2.72
C LYS A 133 7.02 22.98 -2.71
N VAL A 134 5.88 23.65 -2.84
CA VAL A 134 4.57 23.01 -2.93
C VAL A 134 4.08 23.11 -4.37
N ILE A 135 3.78 21.94 -4.96
CA ILE A 135 3.31 21.82 -6.33
C ILE A 135 1.90 21.29 -6.33
N SER A 136 0.96 21.99 -6.95
CA SER A 136 -0.43 21.55 -6.99
C SER A 136 -1.14 21.99 -8.28
N ARG A 137 -2.34 21.47 -8.51
CA ARG A 137 -3.16 21.86 -9.68
C ARG A 137 -3.62 23.32 -9.65
N LYS A 138 -3.77 23.89 -8.47
CA LYS A 138 -4.27 25.25 -8.24
C LYS A 138 -3.19 26.22 -7.74
N GLY A 139 -1.99 25.69 -7.44
CA GLY A 139 -0.86 26.48 -6.98
C GLY A 139 -0.24 27.34 -8.10
N GLU A 140 0.69 28.17 -7.71
CA GLU A 140 1.54 28.95 -8.64
C GLU A 140 2.32 28.02 -9.56
N HIS A 141 2.92 26.97 -9.01
CA HIS A 141 3.63 25.92 -9.76
C HIS A 141 2.79 24.66 -9.88
N LYS A 142 2.70 24.13 -11.09
CA LYS A 142 1.90 22.96 -11.46
C LYS A 142 2.76 21.72 -11.65
N PHE A 143 2.13 20.55 -11.72
CA PHE A 143 2.83 19.26 -11.90
C PHE A 143 3.62 19.18 -13.22
N GLU A 144 3.25 19.98 -14.21
CA GLU A 144 3.91 20.08 -15.52
C GLU A 144 5.19 20.90 -15.47
N ASP A 145 5.39 21.75 -14.46
CA ASP A 145 6.54 22.64 -14.29
C ASP A 145 7.78 21.88 -13.79
N VAL A 146 8.13 20.78 -14.48
CA VAL A 146 9.19 19.83 -14.06
C VAL A 146 10.53 20.53 -13.82
N ASP A 147 10.88 21.55 -14.63
CA ASP A 147 12.14 22.28 -14.48
C ASP A 147 12.25 23.00 -13.14
N TYR A 148 11.14 23.38 -12.53
CA TYR A 148 11.10 24.04 -11.23
C TYR A 148 11.50 23.12 -10.07
N TYR A 149 11.25 21.81 -10.20
CA TYR A 149 11.46 20.86 -9.11
C TYR A 149 12.30 19.63 -9.48
N LYS A 150 12.87 19.56 -10.69
CA LYS A 150 13.64 18.38 -11.16
C LYS A 150 14.89 18.05 -10.34
N ASN A 151 15.43 19.03 -9.63
CA ASN A 151 16.65 18.88 -8.81
C ASN A 151 16.34 18.71 -7.32
N CYS A 152 15.10 18.40 -6.92
CA CYS A 152 14.78 18.20 -5.51
C CYS A 152 15.55 17.01 -4.91
N ASP A 153 15.93 17.17 -3.65
CA ASP A 153 16.57 16.08 -2.88
C ASP A 153 15.52 15.08 -2.39
N VAL A 154 14.35 15.56 -1.95
CA VAL A 154 13.28 14.72 -1.42
C VAL A 154 11.93 15.10 -2.01
N LEU A 155 11.14 14.08 -2.34
CA LEU A 155 9.79 14.23 -2.89
C LEU A 155 8.76 13.59 -1.97
N ILE A 156 7.69 14.33 -1.63
CA ILE A 156 6.59 13.85 -0.79
C ILE A 156 5.29 13.97 -1.59
N ASN A 157 4.64 12.85 -1.89
CA ASN A 157 3.29 12.85 -2.45
C ASN A 157 2.24 12.94 -1.34
N ALA A 158 1.63 14.10 -1.19
CA ALA A 158 0.52 14.38 -0.28
C ALA A 158 -0.84 14.47 -1.02
N THR A 159 -0.92 13.98 -2.27
CA THR A 159 -2.17 13.91 -3.05
C THR A 159 -2.84 12.55 -2.89
N PRO A 160 -4.16 12.43 -3.16
CA PRO A 160 -4.84 11.13 -3.23
C PRO A 160 -4.63 10.41 -4.57
N VAL A 161 -3.80 10.93 -5.48
CA VAL A 161 -3.60 10.33 -6.81
C VAL A 161 -2.73 9.08 -6.71
N GLY A 162 -3.28 7.95 -7.08
CA GLY A 162 -2.68 6.63 -6.93
C GLY A 162 -3.40 5.75 -5.91
N MET A 163 -4.31 6.33 -5.10
CA MET A 163 -5.19 5.61 -4.19
C MET A 163 -6.35 4.94 -4.94
N TYR A 164 -6.88 3.85 -4.41
CA TYR A 164 -8.12 3.25 -4.92
C TYR A 164 -9.30 4.25 -4.85
N PRO A 165 -10.23 4.23 -5.82
CA PRO A 165 -10.30 3.34 -7.00
C PRO A 165 -9.42 3.78 -8.18
N ASN A 166 -8.82 4.97 -8.15
CA ASN A 166 -8.03 5.56 -9.24
C ASN A 166 -6.53 5.21 -9.16
N ASN A 167 -6.25 3.98 -8.75
CA ASN A 167 -4.89 3.44 -8.63
C ASN A 167 -4.15 3.42 -9.99
N LEU A 168 -2.83 3.21 -9.95
CA LEU A 168 -1.91 3.22 -11.10
C LEU A 168 -1.81 4.57 -11.83
N LYS A 169 -2.37 5.64 -11.26
CA LYS A 169 -2.10 7.00 -11.69
C LYS A 169 -0.99 7.61 -10.85
N SER A 170 -0.22 8.51 -11.42
CA SER A 170 0.74 9.35 -10.71
C SER A 170 0.64 10.77 -11.25
N VAL A 171 0.79 11.77 -10.38
CA VAL A 171 0.78 13.19 -10.77
C VAL A 171 2.05 13.59 -11.50
N ILE A 172 3.15 12.85 -11.29
CA ILE A 172 4.44 13.08 -11.93
C ILE A 172 5.04 11.76 -12.43
N LYS A 173 6.05 11.87 -13.30
CA LYS A 173 6.88 10.75 -13.76
C LYS A 173 8.34 11.01 -13.36
N LEU A 174 8.95 10.07 -12.65
CA LEU A 174 10.34 10.18 -12.17
C LEU A 174 11.42 10.14 -13.29
N GLY A 175 11.05 10.15 -14.57
CA GLY A 175 11.98 9.97 -15.69
C GLY A 175 13.24 10.83 -15.65
N LYS A 176 13.09 12.14 -15.43
CA LYS A 176 14.18 13.13 -15.35
C LYS A 176 14.51 13.57 -13.91
N ILE A 177 13.68 13.19 -12.94
CA ILE A 177 13.82 13.55 -11.53
C ILE A 177 14.51 12.39 -10.83
N ARG A 178 15.54 12.68 -10.01
CA ARG A 178 16.32 11.69 -9.28
C ARG A 178 16.49 12.13 -7.82
N PRO A 179 15.41 12.18 -7.04
CA PRO A 179 15.51 12.48 -5.62
C PRO A 179 16.28 11.39 -4.87
N GLU A 180 16.87 11.73 -3.74
CA GLU A 180 17.52 10.79 -2.82
C GLU A 180 16.47 9.87 -2.16
N ALA A 181 15.27 10.39 -1.90
CA ALA A 181 14.16 9.65 -1.34
C ALA A 181 12.79 10.15 -1.82
N VAL A 182 11.82 9.25 -1.86
CA VAL A 182 10.41 9.55 -2.19
C VAL A 182 9.50 8.97 -1.11
N PHE A 183 8.58 9.79 -0.63
CA PHE A 183 7.54 9.38 0.32
C PHE A 183 6.16 9.56 -0.31
N ASP A 184 5.30 8.57 -0.13
CA ASP A 184 3.90 8.64 -0.55
C ASP A 184 3.00 8.43 0.67
N VAL A 185 2.15 9.40 1.02
CA VAL A 185 1.25 9.27 2.18
C VAL A 185 0.16 8.21 1.97
N ILE A 186 0.03 7.69 0.74
CA ILE A 186 -0.88 6.61 0.42
C ILE A 186 -0.30 5.28 0.95
N TYR A 187 -1.12 4.55 1.70
CA TYR A 187 -0.79 3.21 2.20
C TYR A 187 -1.69 2.11 1.61
N ASN A 188 -2.68 2.48 0.81
CA ASN A 188 -3.60 1.57 0.14
C ASN A 188 -3.91 2.05 -1.30
N PRO A 189 -3.30 1.45 -2.34
CA PRO A 189 -2.47 0.24 -2.36
C PRO A 189 -1.16 0.37 -1.55
N ASN A 190 -0.53 -0.78 -1.25
CA ASN A 190 0.76 -0.79 -0.54
C ASN A 190 1.87 -0.12 -1.37
N LYS A 191 1.85 -0.29 -2.70
CA LYS A 191 2.71 0.45 -3.64
C LYS A 191 1.89 1.18 -4.68
N THR A 192 2.01 2.50 -4.71
CA THR A 192 1.48 3.33 -5.80
C THR A 192 2.34 3.21 -7.06
N SER A 193 1.86 3.70 -8.18
CA SER A 193 2.65 3.77 -9.41
C SER A 193 3.95 4.57 -9.21
N LEU A 194 3.91 5.61 -8.39
CA LEU A 194 5.07 6.41 -8.03
C LEU A 194 6.14 5.57 -7.30
N LEU A 195 5.74 4.82 -6.27
CA LEU A 195 6.67 3.98 -5.51
C LEU A 195 7.19 2.78 -6.34
N MET A 196 6.38 2.21 -7.23
CA MET A 196 6.88 1.20 -8.18
C MET A 196 7.92 1.76 -9.16
N ASP A 197 7.80 3.03 -9.55
CA ASP A 197 8.83 3.70 -10.34
C ASP A 197 10.10 3.95 -9.51
N CYS A 198 9.98 4.25 -8.21
CA CYS A 198 11.12 4.36 -7.30
C CYS A 198 11.88 3.02 -7.19
N ASP A 199 11.18 1.91 -6.97
CA ASP A 199 11.80 0.59 -6.90
C ASP A 199 12.59 0.26 -8.18
N ARG A 200 11.98 0.53 -9.35
CA ARG A 200 12.64 0.33 -10.66
C ARG A 200 13.89 1.18 -10.82
N LEU A 201 13.91 2.38 -10.26
CA LEU A 201 15.02 3.35 -10.33
C LEU A 201 15.99 3.22 -9.15
N LYS A 202 15.72 2.30 -8.21
CA LYS A 202 16.46 2.09 -6.97
C LYS A 202 16.55 3.36 -6.10
N ILE A 203 15.46 4.13 -6.07
CA ILE A 203 15.31 5.30 -5.20
C ILE A 203 14.71 4.82 -3.87
N PRO A 204 15.33 5.11 -2.73
CA PRO A 204 14.76 4.86 -1.41
C PRO A 204 13.34 5.46 -1.29
N ASN A 205 12.41 4.68 -0.77
CA ASN A 205 11.03 5.13 -0.70
C ASN A 205 10.26 4.45 0.44
N ASP A 206 9.22 5.11 0.93
CA ASP A 206 8.25 4.49 1.84
C ASP A 206 6.83 4.98 1.53
N ASN A 207 5.85 4.15 1.94
CA ASN A 207 4.44 4.48 1.87
C ASN A 207 3.92 5.01 3.22
N GLY A 208 2.70 5.53 3.23
CA GLY A 208 2.09 6.15 4.41
C GLY A 208 1.76 5.22 5.58
N LEU A 209 2.11 3.93 5.55
CA LEU A 209 1.72 3.01 6.64
C LEU A 209 2.46 3.30 7.94
N ARG A 210 3.77 3.59 7.91
CA ARG A 210 4.52 3.99 9.11
C ARG A 210 3.98 5.29 9.70
N MET A 211 3.70 6.27 8.85
CA MET A 211 3.04 7.52 9.27
C MET A 211 1.70 7.22 9.97
N LEU A 212 0.88 6.35 9.38
CA LEU A 212 -0.42 5.98 9.92
C LEU A 212 -0.33 5.26 11.27
N VAL A 213 0.63 4.39 11.45
CA VAL A 213 0.83 3.66 12.72
C VAL A 213 1.38 4.60 13.79
N TYR A 214 2.42 5.39 13.47
CA TYR A 214 3.06 6.23 14.47
C TYR A 214 2.14 7.36 14.97
N GLN A 215 1.33 7.99 14.10
CA GLN A 215 0.34 8.97 14.53
C GLN A 215 -0.68 8.37 15.51
N ALA A 216 -1.05 7.09 15.33
CA ALA A 216 -1.95 6.40 16.25
C ALA A 216 -1.27 6.06 17.59
N VAL A 217 0.01 5.72 17.56
CA VAL A 217 0.83 5.57 18.78
C VAL A 217 0.87 6.88 19.56
N LYS A 218 1.15 8.01 18.88
CA LYS A 218 1.13 9.34 19.52
C LYS A 218 -0.23 9.72 20.07
N ALA A 219 -1.31 9.42 19.34
CA ALA A 219 -2.66 9.61 19.85
C ALA A 219 -2.92 8.76 21.11
N CYS A 220 -2.47 7.49 21.12
CA CYS A 220 -2.58 6.61 22.28
C CYS A 220 -1.80 7.14 23.48
N GLU A 221 -0.58 7.66 23.29
CA GLU A 221 0.22 8.30 24.35
C GLU A 221 -0.52 9.52 24.94
N ILE A 222 -1.13 10.35 24.08
CA ILE A 222 -1.94 11.51 24.52
C ILE A 222 -3.16 11.04 25.35
N PHE A 223 -3.87 10.01 24.88
CA PHE A 223 -5.07 9.51 25.56
C PHE A 223 -4.74 8.88 26.92
N THR A 224 -3.68 8.12 27.00
CA THR A 224 -3.34 7.31 28.17
C THR A 224 -2.29 7.93 29.08
N SER A 225 -1.59 8.97 28.61
CA SER A 225 -0.41 9.57 29.27
C SER A 225 0.73 8.55 29.53
N LYS A 226 0.81 7.48 28.71
CA LYS A 226 1.85 6.43 28.75
C LYS A 226 2.73 6.53 27.52
N LYS A 227 4.03 6.44 27.68
CA LYS A 227 4.99 6.30 26.56
C LYS A 227 4.94 4.90 25.98
N ILE A 228 5.10 4.81 24.66
CA ILE A 228 5.11 3.57 23.89
C ILE A 228 6.42 3.52 23.09
N ASP A 229 7.12 2.40 23.19
CA ASP A 229 8.42 2.23 22.52
C ASP A 229 8.25 2.12 20.98
N ASP A 230 9.24 2.62 20.25
CA ASP A 230 9.25 2.59 18.77
C ASP A 230 9.24 1.17 18.19
N ASP A 231 9.74 0.16 18.91
CA ASP A 231 9.67 -1.24 18.51
C ASP A 231 8.22 -1.74 18.35
N VAL A 232 7.29 -1.19 19.12
CA VAL A 232 5.84 -1.48 18.99
C VAL A 232 5.33 -0.99 17.64
N VAL A 233 5.82 0.15 17.15
CA VAL A 233 5.43 0.73 15.86
C VAL A 233 5.78 -0.24 14.73
N GLU A 234 7.05 -0.66 14.64
CA GLU A 234 7.50 -1.54 13.56
C GLU A 234 6.82 -2.92 13.63
N ASN A 235 6.58 -3.45 14.84
CA ASN A 235 5.82 -4.68 15.02
C ASN A 235 4.37 -4.57 14.48
N ILE A 236 3.70 -3.44 14.71
CA ILE A 236 2.34 -3.20 14.18
C ILE A 236 2.38 -3.02 12.67
N VAL A 237 3.33 -2.22 12.14
CA VAL A 237 3.52 -2.04 10.69
C VAL A 237 3.67 -3.39 10.01
N GLN A 238 4.52 -4.26 10.56
CA GLN A 238 4.74 -5.59 10.01
C GLN A 238 3.50 -6.46 10.07
N LYS A 239 2.81 -6.53 11.20
CA LYS A 239 1.57 -7.32 11.33
C LYS A 239 0.54 -6.89 10.28
N ILE A 240 0.36 -5.58 10.08
CA ILE A 240 -0.56 -5.03 9.07
C ILE A 240 -0.10 -5.36 7.66
N ARG A 241 1.19 -5.23 7.34
CA ARG A 241 1.75 -5.61 6.03
C ARG A 241 1.55 -7.11 5.77
N THR A 242 1.98 -7.98 6.68
CA THR A 242 1.84 -9.44 6.56
C THR A 242 0.40 -9.86 6.32
N LYS A 243 -0.54 -9.27 7.07
CA LYS A 243 -1.97 -9.54 6.92
C LYS A 243 -2.52 -9.06 5.59
N ASN A 244 -2.16 -7.86 5.14
CA ASN A 244 -2.81 -7.22 3.99
C ASN A 244 -2.13 -7.52 2.65
N MET A 245 -0.83 -7.80 2.60
CA MET A 245 -0.15 -8.12 1.36
C MET A 245 -0.51 -9.51 0.85
N ASN A 246 -0.46 -9.67 -0.46
CA ASN A 246 -0.73 -10.91 -1.17
C ASN A 246 0.59 -11.64 -1.50
N ILE A 247 0.49 -12.96 -1.68
CA ILE A 247 1.53 -13.79 -2.30
C ILE A 247 1.07 -14.10 -3.71
N ALA A 248 1.77 -13.63 -4.74
CA ALA A 248 1.45 -13.91 -6.13
C ALA A 248 2.46 -14.88 -6.74
N LEU A 249 1.99 -15.91 -7.44
CA LEU A 249 2.81 -16.95 -8.05
C LEU A 249 2.77 -16.83 -9.57
N VAL A 250 3.93 -16.63 -10.21
CA VAL A 250 4.12 -16.62 -11.66
C VAL A 250 5.03 -17.77 -12.07
N GLY A 251 5.03 -18.16 -13.36
CA GLY A 251 5.89 -19.23 -13.89
C GLY A 251 5.23 -20.03 -14.99
N MET A 252 5.98 -20.96 -15.57
CA MET A 252 5.56 -21.78 -16.72
C MET A 252 4.22 -22.49 -16.49
N PRO A 253 3.41 -22.71 -17.55
CA PRO A 253 2.28 -23.62 -17.47
C PRO A 253 2.74 -25.00 -16.99
N GLY A 254 2.09 -25.54 -15.94
CA GLY A 254 2.48 -26.82 -15.36
C GLY A 254 3.61 -26.81 -14.34
N SER A 255 4.15 -25.62 -13.94
CA SER A 255 5.19 -25.51 -12.90
C SER A 255 4.71 -25.79 -11.47
N GLY A 256 3.41 -25.98 -11.25
CA GLY A 256 2.84 -26.34 -9.93
C GLY A 256 2.33 -25.15 -9.12
N LYS A 257 2.16 -23.95 -9.71
CA LYS A 257 1.66 -22.74 -9.02
C LYS A 257 0.39 -22.97 -8.21
N SER A 258 -0.65 -23.54 -8.83
CA SER A 258 -1.93 -23.83 -8.15
C SER A 258 -1.78 -24.80 -6.99
N THR A 259 -0.86 -25.77 -7.08
CA THR A 259 -0.57 -26.74 -5.99
C THR A 259 0.14 -26.05 -4.84
N VAL A 260 1.17 -25.25 -5.12
CA VAL A 260 1.93 -24.49 -4.12
C VAL A 260 1.02 -23.46 -3.46
N ALA A 261 0.23 -22.69 -4.26
CA ALA A 261 -0.73 -21.72 -3.74
C ALA A 261 -1.75 -22.34 -2.78
N LYS A 262 -2.26 -23.52 -3.10
CA LYS A 262 -3.19 -24.26 -2.23
C LYS A 262 -2.54 -24.67 -0.91
N ILE A 263 -1.27 -25.06 -0.92
CA ILE A 263 -0.53 -25.42 0.30
C ILE A 263 -0.26 -24.19 1.13
N ILE A 264 0.16 -23.07 0.54
CA ILE A 264 0.36 -21.79 1.23
C ILE A 264 -0.94 -21.35 1.90
N ALA A 265 -2.05 -21.30 1.16
CA ALA A 265 -3.35 -20.90 1.69
C ALA A 265 -3.86 -21.79 2.82
N LYS A 266 -3.51 -23.11 2.82
CA LYS A 266 -3.84 -24.01 3.92
C LYS A 266 -3.02 -23.76 5.19
N ASN A 267 -1.79 -23.26 5.04
CA ASN A 267 -0.84 -23.06 6.15
C ASN A 267 -0.73 -21.60 6.60
N THR A 268 -1.55 -20.72 6.03
CA THR A 268 -1.63 -19.29 6.37
C THR A 268 -3.11 -18.87 6.41
N ASP A 269 -3.39 -17.69 6.95
CA ASP A 269 -4.75 -17.12 6.95
C ASP A 269 -5.15 -16.51 5.58
N LYS A 270 -4.31 -16.70 4.53
CA LYS A 270 -4.56 -16.11 3.20
C LYS A 270 -5.53 -16.94 2.38
N LYS A 271 -6.42 -16.26 1.67
CA LYS A 271 -7.41 -16.90 0.79
C LYS A 271 -6.79 -17.27 -0.56
N LEU A 272 -7.09 -18.47 -1.05
CA LEU A 272 -6.64 -18.92 -2.36
C LEU A 272 -7.45 -18.29 -3.50
N VAL A 273 -6.75 -17.69 -4.47
CA VAL A 273 -7.29 -17.21 -5.74
C VAL A 273 -6.51 -17.88 -6.88
N ASP A 274 -7.16 -18.76 -7.65
CA ASP A 274 -6.62 -19.37 -8.85
C ASP A 274 -7.28 -18.72 -10.08
N ILE A 275 -6.53 -17.88 -10.78
CA ILE A 275 -7.06 -17.06 -11.89
C ILE A 275 -7.64 -17.95 -13.01
N ASP A 276 -6.97 -19.04 -13.37
CA ASP A 276 -7.46 -19.96 -14.42
C ASP A 276 -8.82 -20.58 -14.02
N LYS A 277 -9.00 -20.93 -12.73
CA LYS A 277 -10.27 -21.47 -12.23
C LYS A 277 -11.39 -20.44 -12.25
N ILE A 278 -11.12 -19.20 -11.82
CA ILE A 278 -12.10 -18.11 -11.84
C ILE A 278 -12.54 -17.82 -13.27
N ILE A 279 -11.60 -17.77 -14.21
CA ILE A 279 -11.94 -17.59 -15.63
C ILE A 279 -12.83 -18.73 -16.10
N THR A 280 -12.49 -19.98 -15.77
CA THR A 280 -13.31 -21.14 -16.17
C THR A 280 -14.73 -21.07 -15.59
N GLN A 281 -14.87 -20.65 -14.34
CA GLN A 281 -16.19 -20.48 -13.69
C GLN A 281 -17.05 -19.37 -14.32
N ARG A 282 -16.42 -18.27 -14.70
CA ARG A 282 -17.15 -17.08 -15.20
C ARG A 282 -17.39 -17.06 -16.71
N TYR A 283 -16.44 -17.62 -17.48
CA TYR A 283 -16.40 -17.47 -18.93
C TYR A 283 -16.38 -18.82 -19.69
N GLY A 284 -16.40 -19.95 -18.98
CA GLY A 284 -16.34 -21.28 -19.58
C GLY A 284 -14.93 -21.82 -19.79
N SER A 285 -14.82 -22.93 -20.51
CA SER A 285 -13.57 -23.65 -20.73
C SER A 285 -12.48 -22.77 -21.38
N ILE A 286 -11.30 -22.70 -20.77
CA ILE A 286 -10.16 -21.98 -21.35
C ILE A 286 -9.79 -22.52 -22.74
N ASN A 287 -9.92 -23.83 -22.96
CA ASN A 287 -9.65 -24.43 -24.27
C ASN A 287 -10.61 -23.90 -25.34
N ASP A 288 -11.88 -23.75 -25.00
CA ASP A 288 -12.92 -23.26 -25.93
C ASP A 288 -12.71 -21.77 -26.22
N ILE A 289 -12.36 -20.97 -25.20
CA ILE A 289 -12.02 -19.56 -25.37
C ILE A 289 -10.84 -19.40 -26.34
N PHE A 290 -9.79 -20.22 -26.19
CA PHE A 290 -8.64 -20.22 -27.11
C PHE A 290 -9.01 -20.65 -28.52
N ALA A 291 -9.86 -21.68 -28.65
CA ALA A 291 -10.28 -22.20 -29.95
C ALA A 291 -11.15 -21.23 -30.73
N VAL A 292 -12.12 -20.57 -30.05
CA VAL A 292 -13.12 -19.72 -30.69
C VAL A 292 -12.65 -18.26 -30.82
N GLN A 293 -11.99 -17.73 -29.79
CA GLN A 293 -11.70 -16.29 -29.69
C GLN A 293 -10.19 -15.98 -29.68
N GLY A 294 -9.35 -17.00 -29.58
CA GLY A 294 -7.89 -16.88 -29.63
C GLY A 294 -7.21 -16.40 -28.34
N GLU A 295 -5.88 -16.49 -28.31
CA GLU A 295 -5.07 -16.12 -27.14
C GLU A 295 -5.22 -14.65 -26.74
N LYS A 296 -5.30 -13.73 -27.70
CA LYS A 296 -5.40 -12.28 -27.43
C LYS A 296 -6.65 -11.93 -26.62
N TYR A 297 -7.77 -12.56 -26.92
CA TYR A 297 -9.01 -12.36 -26.16
C TYR A 297 -8.91 -12.98 -24.77
N PHE A 298 -8.38 -14.21 -24.66
CA PHE A 298 -8.12 -14.81 -23.35
C PHE A 298 -7.25 -13.93 -22.46
N ARG A 299 -6.16 -13.32 -22.98
CA ARG A 299 -5.29 -12.43 -22.22
C ARG A 299 -6.01 -11.16 -21.72
N LYS A 300 -7.01 -10.65 -22.46
CA LYS A 300 -7.84 -9.55 -21.98
C LYS A 300 -8.67 -9.96 -20.75
N ILE A 301 -9.29 -11.15 -20.81
CA ILE A 301 -10.07 -11.69 -19.69
C ILE A 301 -9.16 -11.97 -18.49
N GLU A 302 -8.04 -12.66 -18.70
CA GLU A 302 -7.04 -12.97 -17.66
C GLU A 302 -6.57 -11.70 -16.95
N SER A 303 -6.23 -10.65 -17.71
CA SER A 303 -5.79 -9.37 -17.17
C SER A 303 -6.89 -8.65 -16.39
N LYS A 304 -8.16 -8.72 -16.84
CA LYS A 304 -9.31 -8.12 -16.14
C LYS A 304 -9.57 -8.81 -14.79
N VAL A 305 -9.55 -10.14 -14.77
CA VAL A 305 -9.72 -10.92 -13.53
C VAL A 305 -8.55 -10.65 -12.58
N LEU A 306 -7.32 -10.60 -13.11
CA LEU A 306 -6.14 -10.31 -12.30
C LEU A 306 -6.20 -8.89 -11.70
N GLU A 307 -6.65 -7.89 -12.47
CA GLU A 307 -6.85 -6.53 -11.98
C GLU A 307 -7.84 -6.48 -10.81
N GLU A 308 -8.95 -7.22 -10.91
CA GLU A 308 -9.96 -7.29 -9.85
C GLU A 308 -9.36 -7.83 -8.55
N PHE A 309 -8.77 -9.03 -8.59
CA PHE A 309 -8.23 -9.68 -7.38
C PHE A 309 -6.94 -9.04 -6.86
N SER A 310 -6.18 -8.34 -7.68
CA SER A 310 -5.01 -7.60 -7.22
C SER A 310 -5.31 -6.41 -6.30
N LYS A 311 -6.55 -5.93 -6.32
CA LYS A 311 -7.06 -4.87 -5.42
C LYS A 311 -7.48 -5.40 -4.06
N GLU A 312 -7.73 -6.71 -3.96
CA GLU A 312 -8.06 -7.37 -2.70
C GLU A 312 -6.79 -7.65 -1.88
N LYS A 313 -6.99 -8.00 -0.62
CA LYS A 313 -5.93 -8.21 0.36
C LYS A 313 -5.98 -9.62 0.92
N ASN A 314 -4.85 -10.03 1.52
CA ASN A 314 -4.74 -11.31 2.20
C ASN A 314 -5.00 -12.53 1.28
N LEU A 315 -4.45 -12.48 0.06
CA LEU A 315 -4.62 -13.53 -0.94
C LEU A 315 -3.32 -14.29 -1.23
N VAL A 316 -3.49 -15.55 -1.67
CA VAL A 316 -2.49 -16.27 -2.45
C VAL A 316 -3.00 -16.39 -3.87
N ILE A 317 -2.39 -15.68 -4.81
CA ILE A 317 -2.82 -15.59 -6.21
C ILE A 317 -1.98 -16.51 -7.08
N ALA A 318 -2.58 -17.56 -7.62
CA ALA A 318 -1.98 -18.39 -8.66
C ALA A 318 -2.36 -17.85 -10.04
N THR A 319 -1.38 -17.32 -10.80
CA THR A 319 -1.62 -16.74 -12.12
C THR A 319 -1.58 -17.81 -13.21
N GLY A 320 -2.20 -17.53 -14.38
CA GLY A 320 -1.96 -18.28 -15.60
C GLY A 320 -0.50 -18.15 -16.06
N GLY A 321 0.00 -19.16 -16.77
CA GLY A 321 1.41 -19.17 -17.23
C GLY A 321 1.77 -18.08 -18.26
N GLY A 322 0.79 -17.41 -18.83
CA GLY A 322 0.99 -16.30 -19.77
C GLY A 322 0.67 -14.93 -19.22
N ALA A 323 0.26 -14.83 -17.95
CA ALA A 323 -0.07 -13.54 -17.33
C ALA A 323 1.03 -12.48 -17.45
N VAL A 324 2.30 -12.93 -17.45
CA VAL A 324 3.49 -12.07 -17.62
C VAL A 324 3.67 -11.47 -19.02
N THR A 325 2.93 -11.96 -20.03
CA THR A 325 2.99 -11.41 -21.38
C THR A 325 2.23 -10.10 -21.54
N VAL A 326 1.37 -9.77 -20.58
CA VAL A 326 0.60 -8.52 -20.54
C VAL A 326 1.28 -7.54 -19.59
N LYS A 327 1.91 -6.49 -20.11
CA LYS A 327 2.71 -5.52 -19.34
C LYS A 327 1.95 -4.91 -18.15
N LYS A 328 0.64 -4.66 -18.28
CA LYS A 328 -0.19 -4.08 -17.20
C LYS A 328 -0.26 -4.98 -15.97
N ASN A 329 -0.19 -6.30 -16.15
CA ASN A 329 -0.28 -7.25 -15.05
C ASN A 329 0.89 -7.12 -14.06
N PHE A 330 2.04 -6.61 -14.51
CA PHE A 330 3.14 -6.24 -13.61
C PHE A 330 2.66 -5.26 -12.54
N TYR A 331 2.06 -4.16 -12.95
CA TYR A 331 1.57 -3.13 -12.03
C TYR A 331 0.41 -3.63 -11.16
N TYR A 332 -0.49 -4.43 -11.72
CA TYR A 332 -1.58 -5.02 -10.95
C TYR A 332 -1.08 -5.91 -9.82
N LEU A 333 -0.09 -6.77 -10.08
CA LEU A 333 0.47 -7.65 -9.06
C LEU A 333 1.26 -6.87 -8.00
N HIS A 334 2.17 -5.97 -8.41
CA HIS A 334 3.09 -5.30 -7.49
C HIS A 334 2.44 -4.24 -6.58
N GLN A 335 1.18 -3.86 -6.83
CA GLN A 335 0.48 -2.95 -5.92
C GLN A 335 0.38 -3.47 -4.49
N ASN A 336 0.08 -4.76 -4.33
CA ASN A 336 -0.21 -5.37 -3.04
C ASN A 336 0.37 -6.79 -2.89
N SER A 337 1.27 -7.23 -3.76
CA SER A 337 1.80 -8.59 -3.68
C SER A 337 3.33 -8.61 -3.70
N VAL A 338 3.90 -9.57 -3.00
CA VAL A 338 5.23 -10.09 -3.30
C VAL A 338 5.06 -11.17 -4.37
N VAL A 339 5.79 -11.04 -5.48
CA VAL A 339 5.64 -11.89 -6.66
C VAL A 339 6.75 -12.93 -6.72
N TYR A 340 6.39 -14.20 -6.67
CA TYR A 340 7.30 -15.33 -6.67
C TYR A 340 7.26 -16.06 -8.00
N TRP A 341 8.43 -16.20 -8.64
CA TRP A 341 8.57 -17.05 -9.80
C TRP A 341 8.81 -18.50 -9.37
N ILE A 342 7.86 -19.38 -9.68
CA ILE A 342 7.97 -20.82 -9.48
C ILE A 342 8.39 -21.49 -10.77
N ASP A 343 9.58 -22.05 -10.80
CA ASP A 343 10.08 -22.81 -11.95
C ASP A 343 10.16 -24.31 -11.66
N ARG A 344 10.22 -25.09 -12.74
CA ARG A 344 10.33 -26.54 -12.71
C ARG A 344 11.04 -27.03 -13.98
N PRO A 345 11.91 -28.05 -13.89
CA PRO A 345 12.54 -28.64 -15.08
C PRO A 345 11.52 -29.09 -16.14
N ASN A 346 11.85 -28.93 -17.42
CA ASN A 346 10.95 -29.27 -18.53
C ASN A 346 10.41 -30.71 -18.46
N SER A 347 11.25 -31.67 -18.03
CA SER A 347 10.87 -33.07 -17.85
C SER A 347 9.76 -33.30 -16.81
N LYS A 348 9.58 -32.34 -15.88
CA LYS A 348 8.60 -32.42 -14.80
C LYS A 348 7.41 -31.50 -15.00
N LEU A 349 7.34 -30.72 -16.10
CA LEU A 349 6.20 -29.85 -16.40
C LEU A 349 4.99 -30.67 -16.89
N SER A 350 3.83 -30.45 -16.29
CA SER A 350 2.57 -31.05 -16.73
C SER A 350 2.05 -30.39 -18.00
N ARG A 351 1.75 -31.19 -19.03
CA ARG A 351 1.16 -30.75 -20.31
C ARG A 351 -0.36 -30.89 -20.35
N LYS A 352 -0.96 -31.62 -19.40
CA LYS A 352 -2.37 -31.97 -19.41
C LYS A 352 -3.26 -30.71 -19.36
N ASN A 353 -4.22 -30.65 -20.27
CA ASN A 353 -5.22 -29.56 -20.37
C ASN A 353 -4.61 -28.17 -20.54
N ARG A 354 -3.60 -28.01 -21.42
CA ARG A 354 -2.89 -26.75 -21.66
C ARG A 354 -2.95 -26.37 -23.15
N PRO A 355 -3.88 -25.47 -23.58
CA PRO A 355 -4.06 -25.14 -25.00
C PRO A 355 -2.78 -24.58 -25.64
N ILE A 356 -1.94 -23.84 -24.90
CA ILE A 356 -0.70 -23.26 -25.42
C ILE A 356 0.31 -24.33 -25.93
N TYR A 357 0.27 -25.56 -25.40
CA TYR A 357 1.13 -26.64 -25.86
C TYR A 357 0.64 -27.35 -27.14
N LYS A 358 -0.56 -26.95 -27.67
CA LYS A 358 -1.02 -27.41 -28.98
C LYS A 358 -0.30 -26.72 -30.13
N THR A 359 0.12 -25.46 -29.91
CA THR A 359 0.73 -24.60 -30.94
C THR A 359 2.21 -24.28 -30.70
N ASN A 360 2.72 -24.52 -29.49
CA ASN A 360 4.10 -24.17 -29.11
C ASN A 360 4.74 -25.29 -28.31
N THR A 361 6.03 -25.50 -28.52
CA THR A 361 6.84 -26.42 -27.72
C THR A 361 7.15 -25.77 -26.34
N MET A 362 7.42 -26.59 -25.33
CA MET A 362 7.90 -26.11 -24.04
C MET A 362 9.16 -25.24 -24.13
N ARG A 363 10.07 -25.63 -25.06
CA ARG A 363 11.33 -24.90 -25.25
C ARG A 363 11.10 -23.49 -25.76
N GLU A 364 10.23 -23.33 -26.75
CA GLU A 364 9.84 -22.02 -27.29
C GLU A 364 9.16 -21.16 -26.27
N ILE A 365 8.17 -21.71 -25.52
CA ILE A 365 7.47 -20.95 -24.46
C ILE A 365 8.48 -20.48 -23.40
N ARG A 366 9.42 -21.34 -23.00
CA ARG A 366 10.44 -20.99 -22.01
C ARG A 366 11.39 -19.93 -22.54
N GLN A 367 11.88 -20.04 -23.75
CA GLN A 367 12.76 -19.04 -24.38
C GLN A 367 12.06 -17.66 -24.42
N ASN A 368 10.78 -17.64 -24.80
CA ASN A 368 9.99 -16.41 -24.94
C ASN A 368 9.52 -15.80 -23.61
N ARG A 369 9.52 -16.58 -22.52
CA ARG A 369 8.89 -16.10 -21.24
C ARG A 369 9.82 -16.05 -20.05
N ASN A 370 10.99 -16.70 -20.05
CA ASN A 370 11.87 -16.69 -18.88
C ASN A 370 12.31 -15.29 -18.47
N TYR A 371 12.63 -14.42 -19.44
CA TYR A 371 13.00 -13.05 -19.14
C TYR A 371 11.82 -12.24 -18.58
N LEU A 372 10.57 -12.57 -18.99
CA LEU A 372 9.36 -11.96 -18.45
C LEU A 372 9.12 -12.40 -17.00
N TYR A 373 9.23 -13.72 -16.72
CA TYR A 373 9.10 -14.20 -15.33
C TYR A 373 10.13 -13.54 -14.42
N ARG A 374 11.40 -13.46 -14.86
CA ARG A 374 12.46 -12.77 -14.11
C ARG A 374 12.13 -11.30 -13.86
N ARG A 375 11.56 -10.62 -14.86
CA ARG A 375 11.16 -9.21 -14.75
C ARG A 375 9.96 -9.00 -13.83
N PHE A 376 9.03 -9.96 -13.79
CA PHE A 376 7.79 -9.89 -13.02
C PHE A 376 7.95 -10.37 -11.58
N SER A 377 9.02 -11.03 -11.23
CA SER A 377 9.16 -11.60 -9.89
C SER A 377 10.13 -10.83 -9.02
N ASP A 378 9.82 -10.76 -7.74
CA ASP A 378 10.72 -10.28 -6.69
C ASP A 378 11.71 -11.37 -6.29
N LYS A 379 11.26 -12.63 -6.26
CA LYS A 379 12.05 -13.81 -5.85
C LYS A 379 11.79 -15.02 -6.75
N TYR A 380 12.75 -15.94 -6.77
CA TYR A 380 12.75 -17.16 -7.60
C TYR A 380 12.87 -18.41 -6.75
N PHE A 381 12.04 -19.43 -7.02
CA PHE A 381 12.08 -20.72 -6.36
C PHE A 381 11.96 -21.89 -7.35
N ASN A 382 12.86 -22.89 -7.23
CA ASN A 382 12.72 -24.16 -7.91
C ASN A 382 11.68 -25.04 -7.20
N ASN A 383 10.66 -25.49 -7.93
CA ASN A 383 9.61 -26.34 -7.39
C ASN A 383 9.89 -27.84 -7.66
N TYR A 384 10.84 -28.40 -6.93
CA TYR A 384 11.06 -29.86 -6.92
C TYR A 384 10.03 -30.58 -6.05
N ASN A 385 9.67 -29.98 -4.92
CA ASN A 385 8.65 -30.46 -3.99
C ASN A 385 7.75 -29.30 -3.58
N ALA A 386 6.45 -29.43 -3.85
CA ALA A 386 5.50 -28.35 -3.60
C ALA A 386 5.34 -27.96 -2.12
N LYS A 387 5.48 -28.92 -1.19
CA LYS A 387 5.40 -28.63 0.26
C LYS A 387 6.60 -27.80 0.71
N THR A 388 7.81 -28.22 0.32
CA THR A 388 9.05 -27.51 0.64
C THR A 388 9.04 -26.10 0.02
N THR A 389 8.66 -26.00 -1.26
CA THR A 389 8.57 -24.69 -1.95
C THR A 389 7.57 -23.76 -1.27
N ALA A 390 6.41 -24.28 -0.86
CA ALA A 390 5.41 -23.48 -0.14
C ALA A 390 5.94 -22.98 1.21
N LYS A 391 6.66 -23.82 1.97
CA LYS A 391 7.27 -23.44 3.24
C LYS A 391 8.29 -22.32 3.06
N LEU A 392 9.23 -22.48 2.12
CA LEU A 392 10.27 -21.47 1.82
C LEU A 392 9.67 -20.13 1.36
N ILE A 393 8.59 -20.15 0.57
CA ILE A 393 7.91 -18.93 0.15
C ILE A 393 7.28 -18.20 1.34
N VAL A 394 6.66 -18.93 2.29
CA VAL A 394 6.07 -18.30 3.47
C VAL A 394 7.15 -17.71 4.39
N GLU A 395 8.25 -18.40 4.57
CA GLU A 395 9.41 -17.92 5.33
C GLU A 395 9.98 -16.64 4.70
N ASP A 396 10.30 -16.66 3.40
CA ASP A 396 10.80 -15.50 2.67
C ASP A 396 9.78 -14.33 2.66
N PHE A 397 8.49 -14.62 2.51
CA PHE A 397 7.44 -13.59 2.56
C PHE A 397 7.44 -12.87 3.90
N ASN A 398 7.51 -13.59 5.00
CA ASN A 398 7.55 -13.00 6.33
C ASN A 398 8.81 -12.16 6.53
N GLU A 399 9.97 -12.62 6.05
CA GLU A 399 11.23 -11.86 6.11
C GLU A 399 11.19 -10.62 5.20
N THR A 400 10.73 -10.75 3.96
CA THR A 400 10.69 -9.64 2.98
C THR A 400 9.83 -8.47 3.43
N ILE A 401 8.78 -8.74 4.21
CA ILE A 401 7.88 -7.71 4.72
C ILE A 401 8.50 -6.92 5.88
N TYR A 402 9.56 -7.43 6.50
CA TYR A 402 10.32 -6.73 7.55
C TYR A 402 11.11 -5.51 7.01
N TYR A 403 11.55 -5.57 5.76
CA TYR A 403 12.35 -4.54 5.12
C TYR A 403 11.52 -3.71 4.13
#